data_f72d5a11d4653cf235ed4bf226156d8f
#
_entry.id   f72d5a11d4653cf235ed4bf226156d8f
#
_cell.length_a   1.000
_cell.length_b   1.000
_cell.length_c   1.000
_cell.angle_alpha   90.00
_cell.angle_beta   90.00
_cell.angle_gamma   90.00
#
_symmetry.space_group_name_H-M   'P 1'
#
loop_
_entity.id
_entity.type
_entity.pdbx_description
1 polymer ?
#
loop_
_entity_poly.entity_id
_entity_poly.type
_entity_poly.pdbx_seq_one_letter_code
_entity_poly.pdbx_strand_id
1 'polypeptide(L)'
;MASLPTPSADSRTRAAALREALASRVVVADGAMGTMLQAQDPTLDDFQNLEGCNEILNVTRPDIVRSVHEEYFAAGVDCVETNTFGANHAALGEYDIPERVHELSEAGARIAREVADEFTASTGRQRWVLGSIGPGTKLPTLGHAPYPLLRDSYQRNAEGLLAGGADALLVETTQDLLQTKASVIGARRALDALGADVPLIVSVTVETTGTMLLGSEIGAALTALEPLGIDMIGLNCATGPAEMSEHLRYLARHSRIPLSCMPNAGLPVLTSDGAHYPLGPTELADAQETFVREYGLSLIGGCCGTTPEHLRQVVERVRGLTPGVREPRPEPGAASLYQTVPFRQDTAYLAIGERTNANGSKKFREAMLDGRWDDCVEMARDQIREGAHMLDLCVDYVGRDGVADMEELAGRFATASTLPIVLDSTEVEVIRAGLEKLGGRAVINSVNYEDGDGPESRFAKVTRLAQEHGAALIALTIDEEGQARSVEHKVAIAERLIDDLTGNWGIHESDILIDTLTFTICTGQEESRKDGIATIESIRELKRRHPDVQTT
;
A
#
# COMPACT_ATOMS: atom_id res chain seq x y z
N MET A 1 9.15 29.34 -3.77
CA MET A 1 9.39 27.89 -3.89
C MET A 1 10.52 27.73 -4.89
N ALA A 2 11.67 27.20 -4.48
CA ALA A 2 12.71 26.79 -5.43
C ALA A 2 12.14 25.60 -6.24
N SER A 3 12.33 25.62 -7.56
CA SER A 3 11.92 24.48 -8.40
C SER A 3 12.73 23.25 -7.97
N LEU A 4 12.04 22.19 -7.60
CA LEU A 4 12.68 20.90 -7.31
C LEU A 4 13.43 20.42 -8.59
N PRO A 5 14.63 19.84 -8.45
CA PRO A 5 15.40 19.38 -9.60
C PRO A 5 14.70 18.21 -10.31
N THR A 6 14.52 18.32 -11.61
CA THR A 6 14.00 17.23 -12.45
C THR A 6 15.01 16.09 -12.51
N PRO A 7 14.59 14.79 -12.44
CA PRO A 7 15.49 13.65 -12.55
C PRO A 7 16.37 13.70 -13.80
N SER A 8 17.64 13.35 -13.64
CA SER A 8 18.59 13.33 -14.76
C SER A 8 18.27 12.22 -15.77
N ALA A 9 18.77 12.33 -17.01
CA ALA A 9 18.67 11.25 -18.00
C ALA A 9 19.31 9.95 -17.48
N ASP A 10 20.38 10.05 -16.71
CA ASP A 10 21.08 8.90 -16.10
C ASP A 10 20.21 8.20 -15.05
N SER A 11 19.44 8.93 -14.24
CA SER A 11 18.50 8.35 -13.26
C SER A 11 17.43 7.49 -13.94
N ARG A 12 16.82 7.98 -15.02
CA ARG A 12 15.84 7.21 -15.79
C ARG A 12 16.43 5.94 -16.40
N THR A 13 17.65 6.04 -16.91
CA THR A 13 18.37 4.89 -17.50
C THR A 13 18.64 3.83 -16.43
N ARG A 14 19.07 4.21 -15.23
CA ARG A 14 19.33 3.27 -14.13
C ARG A 14 18.04 2.63 -13.61
N ALA A 15 16.96 3.39 -13.48
CA ALA A 15 15.66 2.86 -13.07
C ALA A 15 15.10 1.84 -14.08
N ALA A 16 15.23 2.13 -15.39
CA ALA A 16 14.84 1.19 -16.44
C ALA A 16 15.68 -0.09 -16.39
N ALA A 17 17.00 0.02 -16.20
CA ALA A 17 17.89 -1.13 -16.05
C ALA A 17 17.57 -1.96 -14.79
N LEU A 18 17.13 -1.33 -13.69
CA LEU A 18 16.68 -2.05 -12.50
C LEU A 18 15.37 -2.83 -12.78
N ARG A 19 14.39 -2.22 -13.45
CA ARG A 19 13.16 -2.93 -13.85
C ARG A 19 13.45 -4.12 -14.75
N GLU A 20 14.37 -3.98 -15.72
CA GLU A 20 14.80 -5.07 -16.60
C GLU A 20 15.48 -6.18 -15.79
N ALA A 21 16.37 -5.83 -14.85
CA ALA A 21 17.04 -6.79 -13.98
C ALA A 21 16.03 -7.56 -13.12
N LEU A 22 15.07 -6.87 -12.46
CA LEU A 22 14.03 -7.49 -11.66
C LEU A 22 13.10 -8.41 -12.47
N ALA A 23 12.90 -8.12 -13.75
CA ALA A 23 12.09 -8.95 -14.65
C ALA A 23 12.83 -10.18 -15.20
N SER A 24 14.18 -10.14 -15.27
CA SER A 24 14.97 -11.15 -15.99
C SER A 24 15.83 -12.04 -15.10
N ARG A 25 16.18 -11.61 -13.90
CA ARG A 25 17.04 -12.33 -12.97
C ARG A 25 16.72 -12.00 -11.51
N VAL A 26 17.36 -12.72 -10.61
CA VAL A 26 17.34 -12.37 -9.19
C VAL A 26 18.23 -11.15 -8.95
N VAL A 27 17.71 -10.17 -8.23
CA VAL A 27 18.43 -8.99 -7.73
C VAL A 27 18.65 -9.19 -6.23
N VAL A 28 19.88 -8.97 -5.76
CA VAL A 28 20.22 -9.13 -4.35
C VAL A 28 20.46 -7.76 -3.73
N ALA A 29 19.67 -7.42 -2.72
CA ALA A 29 19.85 -6.26 -1.87
C ALA A 29 20.84 -6.55 -0.73
N ASP A 30 21.20 -5.52 0.02
CA ASP A 30 22.05 -5.61 1.18
C ASP A 30 21.35 -6.19 2.42
N GLY A 31 21.84 -5.85 3.60
CA GLY A 31 21.37 -6.35 4.89
C GLY A 31 21.32 -5.25 5.95
N ALA A 32 21.54 -5.63 7.20
CA ALA A 32 21.38 -4.75 8.34
C ALA A 32 22.26 -3.49 8.28
N MET A 33 21.64 -2.30 8.21
CA MET A 33 22.32 -1.02 8.32
C MET A 33 22.67 -0.69 9.78
N GLY A 34 21.72 -0.75 10.68
CA GLY A 34 21.89 -0.29 12.06
C GLY A 34 23.01 -1.03 12.82
N THR A 35 23.07 -2.36 12.72
CA THR A 35 24.11 -3.16 13.39
C THR A 35 25.51 -2.91 12.77
N MET A 36 25.58 -2.63 11.48
CA MET A 36 26.83 -2.29 10.80
C MET A 36 27.33 -0.92 11.23
N LEU A 37 26.46 0.07 11.39
CA LEU A 37 26.79 1.39 11.92
C LEU A 37 27.28 1.29 13.37
N GLN A 38 26.61 0.51 14.20
CA GLN A 38 27.03 0.28 15.61
C GLN A 38 28.39 -0.38 15.70
N ALA A 39 28.73 -1.30 14.80
CA ALA A 39 30.03 -1.95 14.75
C ALA A 39 31.21 -0.98 14.45
N GLN A 40 30.92 0.21 13.92
CA GLN A 40 31.88 1.28 13.70
C GLN A 40 32.12 2.14 14.97
N ASP A 41 31.41 1.85 16.07
CA ASP A 41 31.52 2.49 17.37
C ASP A 41 31.41 4.04 17.33
N PRO A 42 30.36 4.61 16.72
CA PRO A 42 30.18 6.05 16.68
C PRO A 42 29.93 6.61 18.08
N THR A 43 30.55 7.76 18.36
CA THR A 43 30.46 8.42 19.67
C THR A 43 29.16 9.26 19.78
N LEU A 44 28.80 9.65 21.01
CA LEU A 44 27.65 10.53 21.24
C LEU A 44 27.81 11.89 20.52
N ASP A 45 29.05 12.38 20.39
CA ASP A 45 29.36 13.62 19.66
C ASP A 45 29.11 13.44 18.14
N ASP A 46 29.36 12.24 17.57
CA ASP A 46 29.03 11.92 16.19
C ASP A 46 27.53 11.99 15.94
N PHE A 47 26.72 11.61 16.92
CA PHE A 47 25.26 11.77 16.90
C PHE A 47 24.78 13.20 17.24
N GLN A 48 25.65 14.16 17.51
CA GLN A 48 25.26 15.50 17.99
C GLN A 48 24.37 15.46 19.24
N ASN A 49 24.58 14.50 20.13
CA ASN A 49 23.77 14.18 21.31
C ASN A 49 22.32 13.66 20.96
N LEU A 50 22.08 13.27 19.72
CA LEU A 50 20.83 12.61 19.27
C LEU A 50 21.03 11.10 19.24
N GLU A 51 21.36 10.49 20.37
CA GLU A 51 21.69 9.06 20.46
C GLU A 51 20.60 8.18 19.84
N GLY A 52 20.99 7.32 18.90
CA GLY A 52 20.07 6.43 18.18
C GLY A 52 19.50 7.02 16.89
N CYS A 53 19.70 8.30 16.58
CA CYS A 53 19.34 8.91 15.31
C CYS A 53 20.38 8.57 14.23
N ASN A 54 20.28 7.39 13.63
CA ASN A 54 21.26 6.94 12.63
C ASN A 54 21.33 7.86 11.41
N GLU A 55 20.24 8.54 11.07
CA GLU A 55 20.13 9.43 9.91
C GLU A 55 21.04 10.67 10.04
N ILE A 56 21.34 11.10 11.27
CA ILE A 56 22.23 12.25 11.48
C ILE A 56 23.65 11.94 11.01
N LEU A 57 24.05 10.66 11.04
CA LEU A 57 25.39 10.23 10.58
C LEU A 57 25.57 10.49 9.08
N ASN A 58 24.52 10.63 8.30
CA ASN A 58 24.61 11.02 6.88
C ASN A 58 25.31 12.38 6.69
N VAL A 59 25.26 13.25 7.69
CA VAL A 59 25.87 14.60 7.65
C VAL A 59 27.03 14.76 8.61
N THR A 60 27.07 14.03 9.71
CA THR A 60 28.12 14.13 10.73
C THR A 60 29.27 13.16 10.50
N ARG A 61 28.97 11.96 10.03
CA ARG A 61 29.93 10.87 9.77
C ARG A 61 29.61 10.13 8.47
N PRO A 62 29.59 10.81 7.32
CA PRO A 62 29.33 10.18 6.02
C PRO A 62 30.35 9.08 5.68
N ASP A 63 31.55 9.13 6.25
CA ASP A 63 32.58 8.10 6.13
C ASP A 63 32.14 6.75 6.70
N ILE A 64 31.48 6.73 7.85
CA ILE A 64 30.94 5.50 8.46
C ILE A 64 29.81 4.92 7.60
N VAL A 65 28.85 5.74 7.18
CA VAL A 65 27.74 5.30 6.33
C VAL A 65 28.26 4.74 5.00
N ARG A 66 29.24 5.44 4.39
CA ARG A 66 29.91 5.01 3.18
C ARG A 66 30.57 3.62 3.32
N SER A 67 31.29 3.39 4.42
CA SER A 67 31.98 2.11 4.65
C SER A 67 31.00 0.93 4.70
N VAL A 68 29.80 1.10 5.24
CA VAL A 68 28.76 0.05 5.24
C VAL A 68 28.34 -0.33 3.81
N HIS A 69 28.07 0.68 2.97
CA HIS A 69 27.73 0.42 1.55
C HIS A 69 28.87 -0.26 0.79
N GLU A 70 30.12 0.16 1.04
CA GLU A 70 31.31 -0.45 0.43
C GLU A 70 31.44 -1.94 0.80
N GLU A 71 31.23 -2.31 2.08
CA GLU A 71 31.28 -3.69 2.54
C GLU A 71 30.21 -4.57 1.87
N TYR A 72 28.98 -4.09 1.74
CA TYR A 72 27.93 -4.84 1.06
C TYR A 72 28.18 -4.98 -0.45
N PHE A 73 28.59 -3.91 -1.14
CA PHE A 73 28.94 -4.05 -2.56
C PHE A 73 30.16 -4.95 -2.78
N ALA A 74 31.15 -4.96 -1.86
CA ALA A 74 32.27 -5.89 -1.90
C ALA A 74 31.83 -7.35 -1.69
N ALA A 75 30.77 -7.59 -0.92
CA ALA A 75 30.13 -8.91 -0.80
C ALA A 75 29.42 -9.35 -2.09
N GLY A 76 29.18 -8.42 -3.03
CA GLY A 76 28.66 -8.69 -4.36
C GLY A 76 27.19 -8.38 -4.59
N VAL A 77 26.48 -7.76 -3.63
CA VAL A 77 25.08 -7.38 -3.77
C VAL A 77 24.85 -6.45 -4.96
N ASP A 78 23.64 -6.45 -5.52
CA ASP A 78 23.26 -5.62 -6.66
C ASP A 78 22.86 -4.21 -6.25
N CYS A 79 22.22 -4.07 -5.10
CA CYS A 79 21.73 -2.79 -4.58
C CYS A 79 21.95 -2.68 -3.07
N VAL A 80 21.97 -1.44 -2.59
CA VAL A 80 22.03 -1.09 -1.16
C VAL A 80 20.87 -0.18 -0.80
N GLU A 81 20.37 -0.33 0.42
CA GLU A 81 19.38 0.56 1.03
C GLU A 81 20.06 1.79 1.62
N THR A 82 19.40 2.94 1.54
CA THR A 82 19.94 4.18 2.11
C THR A 82 19.81 4.19 3.63
N ASN A 83 20.71 4.90 4.34
CA ASN A 83 20.58 5.14 5.79
C ASN A 83 19.56 6.24 6.08
N THR A 84 18.27 5.96 5.80
CA THR A 84 17.17 6.92 5.88
C THR A 84 15.88 6.32 6.46
N PHE A 85 15.98 5.17 7.10
CA PHE A 85 14.85 4.43 7.67
C PHE A 85 14.00 5.28 8.62
N GLY A 86 14.63 6.06 9.51
CA GLY A 86 13.97 6.99 10.43
C GLY A 86 13.82 8.41 9.89
N ALA A 87 14.12 8.68 8.61
CA ALA A 87 14.01 10.02 8.04
C ALA A 87 12.55 10.42 7.76
N ASN A 88 11.72 10.45 8.81
CA ASN A 88 10.33 10.89 8.75
C ASN A 88 9.97 11.75 9.97
N HIS A 89 8.87 12.50 9.86
CA HIS A 89 8.42 13.44 10.87
C HIS A 89 8.23 12.78 12.25
N ALA A 90 7.73 11.56 12.28
CA ALA A 90 7.44 10.87 13.53
C ALA A 90 8.73 10.49 14.29
N ALA A 91 9.69 9.88 13.60
CA ALA A 91 10.96 9.45 14.21
C ALA A 91 11.87 10.64 14.49
N LEU A 92 12.09 11.55 13.53
CA LEU A 92 12.92 12.75 13.74
C LEU A 92 12.28 13.73 14.73
N GLY A 93 10.97 13.71 14.91
CA GLY A 93 10.26 14.49 15.91
C GLY A 93 10.59 14.07 17.34
N GLU A 94 11.02 12.84 17.58
CA GLU A 94 11.49 12.37 18.90
C GLU A 94 12.85 12.97 19.28
N TYR A 95 13.57 13.50 18.29
CA TYR A 95 14.84 14.20 18.43
C TYR A 95 14.71 15.72 18.23
N ASP A 96 13.49 16.26 18.13
CA ASP A 96 13.21 17.69 17.88
C ASP A 96 13.80 18.25 16.58
N ILE A 97 13.96 17.41 15.55
CA ILE A 97 14.50 17.79 14.22
C ILE A 97 13.60 17.34 13.02
N PRO A 98 12.25 17.39 13.13
CA PRO A 98 11.37 16.88 12.07
C PRO A 98 11.47 17.66 10.75
N GLU A 99 11.98 18.89 10.76
CA GLU A 99 12.19 19.72 9.57
C GLU A 99 13.33 19.21 8.69
N ARG A 100 14.23 18.36 9.19
CA ARG A 100 15.40 17.84 8.48
C ARG A 100 15.13 16.60 7.63
N VAL A 101 13.88 16.14 7.52
CA VAL A 101 13.50 14.96 6.74
C VAL A 101 14.13 14.96 5.35
N HIS A 102 13.93 16.01 4.55
CA HIS A 102 14.47 16.09 3.18
C HIS A 102 16.00 16.10 3.15
N GLU A 103 16.64 16.92 3.99
CA GLU A 103 18.10 17.05 4.07
C GLU A 103 18.78 15.69 4.34
N LEU A 104 18.30 14.98 5.38
CA LEU A 104 18.89 13.72 5.80
C LEU A 104 18.62 12.59 4.79
N SER A 105 17.46 12.62 4.15
CA SER A 105 17.13 11.68 3.05
C SER A 105 18.00 11.89 1.82
N GLU A 106 18.18 13.14 1.39
CA GLU A 106 19.06 13.48 0.26
C GLU A 106 20.53 13.10 0.56
N ALA A 107 21.02 13.42 1.75
CA ALA A 107 22.39 13.11 2.14
C ALA A 107 22.65 11.59 2.15
N GLY A 108 21.75 10.79 2.75
CA GLY A 108 21.86 9.33 2.78
C GLY A 108 21.84 8.70 1.39
N ALA A 109 20.92 9.14 0.54
CA ALA A 109 20.83 8.65 -0.84
C ALA A 109 22.06 9.02 -1.67
N ARG A 110 22.60 10.23 -1.49
CA ARG A 110 23.81 10.68 -2.19
C ARG A 110 25.03 9.84 -1.83
N ILE A 111 25.25 9.52 -0.56
CA ILE A 111 26.36 8.66 -0.12
C ILE A 111 26.25 7.28 -0.80
N ALA A 112 25.07 6.65 -0.73
CA ALA A 112 24.84 5.35 -1.38
C ALA A 112 25.05 5.42 -2.88
N ARG A 113 24.62 6.49 -3.56
CA ARG A 113 24.78 6.70 -5.00
C ARG A 113 26.25 6.81 -5.40
N GLU A 114 27.03 7.60 -4.69
CA GLU A 114 28.47 7.76 -4.94
C GLU A 114 29.19 6.40 -4.88
N VAL A 115 28.95 5.60 -3.85
CA VAL A 115 29.54 4.27 -3.70
C VAL A 115 29.08 3.33 -4.82
N ALA A 116 27.78 3.34 -5.15
CA ALA A 116 27.24 2.51 -6.22
C ALA A 116 27.84 2.86 -7.60
N ASP A 117 28.09 4.14 -7.87
CA ASP A 117 28.72 4.59 -9.12
C ASP A 117 30.19 4.14 -9.20
N GLU A 118 30.94 4.24 -8.11
CA GLU A 118 32.34 3.75 -8.03
C GLU A 118 32.43 2.24 -8.24
N PHE A 119 31.55 1.45 -7.60
CA PHE A 119 31.52 0.01 -7.80
C PHE A 119 31.04 -0.38 -9.20
N THR A 120 30.12 0.37 -9.79
CA THR A 120 29.71 0.20 -11.19
C THR A 120 30.90 0.44 -12.13
N ALA A 121 31.63 1.53 -11.95
CA ALA A 121 32.77 1.89 -12.76
C ALA A 121 33.92 0.88 -12.62
N SER A 122 34.24 0.42 -11.41
CA SER A 122 35.35 -0.47 -11.14
C SER A 122 35.10 -1.93 -11.56
N THR A 123 33.84 -2.39 -11.48
CA THR A 123 33.46 -3.78 -11.75
C THR A 123 32.83 -4.00 -13.11
N GLY A 124 32.37 -2.95 -13.78
CA GLY A 124 31.59 -3.03 -15.02
C GLY A 124 30.16 -3.58 -14.81
N ARG A 125 29.74 -3.81 -13.57
CA ARG A 125 28.42 -4.33 -13.21
C ARG A 125 27.59 -3.21 -12.59
N GLN A 126 26.41 -2.92 -13.17
CA GLN A 126 25.51 -1.89 -12.64
C GLN A 126 25.12 -2.18 -11.19
N ARG A 127 25.22 -1.15 -10.36
CA ARG A 127 24.76 -1.13 -8.97
C ARG A 127 23.63 -0.11 -8.80
N TRP A 128 22.69 -0.39 -7.90
CA TRP A 128 21.52 0.45 -7.67
C TRP A 128 21.40 0.86 -6.20
N VAL A 129 20.60 1.88 -5.98
CA VAL A 129 20.28 2.45 -4.66
C VAL A 129 18.79 2.35 -4.43
N LEU A 130 18.39 1.66 -3.37
CA LEU A 130 17.03 1.59 -2.87
C LEU A 130 16.84 2.67 -1.80
N GLY A 131 15.98 3.64 -2.05
CA GLY A 131 15.67 4.71 -1.09
C GLY A 131 14.76 4.17 0.01
N SER A 132 15.30 3.93 1.20
CA SER A 132 14.60 3.38 2.36
C SER A 132 13.62 4.40 2.96
N ILE A 133 12.36 4.01 3.12
CA ILE A 133 11.27 4.75 3.76
C ILE A 133 10.69 3.85 4.86
N GLY A 134 11.17 4.02 6.09
CA GLY A 134 10.69 3.26 7.24
C GLY A 134 9.39 3.84 7.83
N PRO A 135 8.69 3.08 8.69
CA PRO A 135 7.34 3.41 9.16
C PRO A 135 7.30 4.58 10.16
N GLY A 136 8.40 4.85 10.86
CA GLY A 136 8.37 5.73 12.03
C GLY A 136 7.66 5.09 13.23
N THR A 137 7.37 5.90 14.25
CA THR A 137 6.93 5.44 15.58
C THR A 137 5.43 5.69 15.85
N LYS A 138 4.70 6.31 14.92
CA LYS A 138 3.28 6.69 15.09
C LYS A 138 2.38 5.85 14.21
N LEU A 139 1.33 5.31 14.81
CA LEU A 139 0.32 4.47 14.14
C LEU A 139 -0.95 5.29 13.90
N PRO A 140 -1.24 5.72 12.66
CA PRO A 140 -2.41 6.53 12.37
C PRO A 140 -3.74 5.79 12.60
N THR A 141 -3.78 4.47 12.43
CA THR A 141 -4.95 3.65 12.76
C THR A 141 -5.36 3.78 14.23
N LEU A 142 -4.39 4.00 15.14
CA LEU A 142 -4.64 4.23 16.56
C LEU A 142 -4.74 5.72 16.94
N GLY A 143 -4.74 6.61 15.94
CA GLY A 143 -4.84 8.05 16.16
C GLY A 143 -3.58 8.71 16.74
N HIS A 144 -2.40 8.04 16.69
CA HIS A 144 -1.16 8.60 17.23
C HIS A 144 -0.67 9.83 16.46
N ALA A 145 -1.04 9.97 15.19
CA ALA A 145 -0.76 11.15 14.35
C ALA A 145 -1.82 11.26 13.24
N PRO A 146 -2.13 12.48 12.78
CA PRO A 146 -3.02 12.69 11.64
C PRO A 146 -2.44 12.06 10.36
N TYR A 147 -3.28 11.39 9.59
CA TYR A 147 -2.89 10.78 8.31
C TYR A 147 -2.21 11.77 7.35
N PRO A 148 -2.74 13.00 7.10
CA PRO A 148 -2.10 13.95 6.19
C PRO A 148 -0.68 14.34 6.63
N LEU A 149 -0.43 14.48 7.93
CA LEU A 149 0.90 14.81 8.46
C LEU A 149 1.93 13.72 8.11
N LEU A 150 1.56 12.45 8.27
CA LEU A 150 2.44 11.34 7.94
C LEU A 150 2.65 11.22 6.43
N ARG A 151 1.58 11.28 5.63
CA ARG A 151 1.64 11.27 4.16
C ARG A 151 2.59 12.35 3.62
N ASP A 152 2.43 13.58 4.09
CA ASP A 152 3.24 14.72 3.63
C ASP A 152 4.70 14.59 4.08
N SER A 153 4.95 13.99 5.24
CA SER A 153 6.30 13.64 5.70
C SER A 153 6.96 12.60 4.79
N TYR A 154 6.25 11.54 4.44
CA TYR A 154 6.77 10.51 3.52
C TYR A 154 6.99 11.06 2.11
N GLN A 155 6.16 12.00 1.67
CA GLN A 155 6.42 12.72 0.40
C GLN A 155 7.75 13.47 0.47
N ARG A 156 8.04 14.22 1.54
CA ARG A 156 9.30 14.93 1.72
C ARG A 156 10.51 14.00 1.81
N ASN A 157 10.35 12.84 2.46
CA ASN A 157 11.40 11.82 2.50
C ASN A 157 11.69 11.31 1.08
N ALA A 158 10.68 10.93 0.32
CA ALA A 158 10.82 10.46 -1.06
C ALA A 158 11.42 11.53 -1.99
N GLU A 159 11.03 12.80 -1.84
CA GLU A 159 11.63 13.93 -2.58
C GLU A 159 13.14 14.02 -2.33
N GLY A 160 13.57 13.90 -1.06
CA GLY A 160 14.98 13.89 -0.68
C GLY A 160 15.74 12.68 -1.26
N LEU A 161 15.16 11.48 -1.17
CA LEU A 161 15.74 10.25 -1.73
C LEU A 161 15.97 10.35 -3.24
N LEU A 162 14.99 10.86 -3.96
CA LEU A 162 15.08 11.08 -5.42
C LEU A 162 16.11 12.14 -5.78
N ALA A 163 16.19 13.23 -5.00
CA ALA A 163 17.19 14.27 -5.18
C ALA A 163 18.62 13.74 -4.93
N GLY A 164 18.80 12.82 -3.97
CA GLY A 164 20.07 12.14 -3.69
C GLY A 164 20.44 11.04 -4.67
N GLY A 165 19.54 10.66 -5.59
CA GLY A 165 19.83 9.73 -6.70
C GLY A 165 19.42 8.27 -6.45
N ALA A 166 18.39 8.02 -5.64
CA ALA A 166 17.79 6.70 -5.49
C ALA A 166 17.23 6.19 -6.84
N ASP A 167 17.39 4.90 -7.10
CA ASP A 167 16.93 4.22 -8.32
C ASP A 167 15.60 3.50 -8.13
N ALA A 168 15.16 3.32 -6.88
CA ALA A 168 13.85 2.85 -6.47
C ALA A 168 13.50 3.47 -5.10
N LEU A 169 12.21 3.53 -4.77
CA LEU A 169 11.72 3.82 -3.42
C LEU A 169 11.28 2.52 -2.76
N LEU A 170 11.76 2.25 -1.55
CA LEU A 170 11.43 1.08 -0.76
C LEU A 170 10.71 1.50 0.52
N VAL A 171 9.40 1.37 0.54
CA VAL A 171 8.59 1.47 1.76
C VAL A 171 8.71 0.14 2.48
N GLU A 172 9.35 0.13 3.64
CA GLU A 172 9.74 -1.11 4.32
C GLU A 172 9.31 -1.17 5.78
N THR A 173 9.32 -2.39 6.34
CA THR A 173 9.08 -2.67 7.77
C THR A 173 7.75 -2.11 8.26
N THR A 174 6.76 -2.04 7.39
CA THR A 174 5.47 -1.42 7.71
C THR A 174 4.61 -2.35 8.55
N GLN A 175 4.04 -1.80 9.62
CA GLN A 175 3.31 -2.55 10.65
C GLN A 175 1.83 -2.18 10.75
N ASP A 176 1.43 -1.05 10.15
CA ASP A 176 0.06 -0.52 10.11
C ASP A 176 -0.32 -0.23 8.66
N LEU A 177 -1.39 -0.84 8.15
CA LEU A 177 -1.82 -0.66 6.76
C LEU A 177 -2.16 0.79 6.41
N LEU A 178 -2.75 1.56 7.33
CA LEU A 178 -3.05 2.96 7.09
C LEU A 178 -1.77 3.80 6.97
N GLN A 179 -0.77 3.50 7.78
CA GLN A 179 0.55 4.10 7.67
C GLN A 179 1.24 3.71 6.36
N THR A 180 1.16 2.43 5.97
CA THR A 180 1.70 1.94 4.69
C THR A 180 1.07 2.69 3.52
N LYS A 181 -0.25 2.86 3.51
CA LYS A 181 -0.96 3.65 2.49
C LYS A 181 -0.49 5.11 2.48
N ALA A 182 -0.31 5.73 3.65
CA ALA A 182 0.22 7.09 3.74
C ALA A 182 1.62 7.20 3.12
N SER A 183 2.50 6.21 3.37
CA SER A 183 3.85 6.16 2.81
C SER A 183 3.83 5.99 1.29
N VAL A 184 3.02 5.07 0.77
CA VAL A 184 2.89 4.81 -0.67
C VAL A 184 2.33 6.03 -1.40
N ILE A 185 1.26 6.64 -0.87
CA ILE A 185 0.64 7.83 -1.47
C ILE A 185 1.59 9.03 -1.41
N GLY A 186 2.32 9.21 -0.30
CA GLY A 186 3.35 10.23 -0.19
C GLY A 186 4.47 10.03 -1.22
N ALA A 187 4.98 8.82 -1.36
CA ALA A 187 6.00 8.47 -2.36
C ALA A 187 5.51 8.72 -3.79
N ARG A 188 4.27 8.34 -4.14
CA ARG A 188 3.68 8.62 -5.44
C ARG A 188 3.55 10.11 -5.73
N ARG A 189 3.09 10.90 -4.76
CA ARG A 189 3.03 12.35 -4.91
C ARG A 189 4.40 12.96 -5.19
N ALA A 190 5.47 12.43 -4.57
CA ALA A 190 6.83 12.85 -4.86
C ALA A 190 7.26 12.48 -6.29
N LEU A 191 6.95 11.24 -6.75
CA LEU A 191 7.22 10.80 -8.11
C LEU A 191 6.51 11.71 -9.14
N ASP A 192 5.23 11.98 -8.94
CA ASP A 192 4.43 12.84 -9.82
C ASP A 192 4.95 14.28 -9.83
N ALA A 193 5.23 14.85 -8.66
CA ALA A 193 5.72 16.23 -8.52
C ALA A 193 7.08 16.45 -9.20
N LEU A 194 7.94 15.43 -9.21
CA LEU A 194 9.27 15.48 -9.82
C LEU A 194 9.28 14.96 -11.27
N GLY A 195 8.20 14.34 -11.75
CA GLY A 195 8.18 13.61 -13.01
C GLY A 195 9.19 12.46 -13.04
N ALA A 196 9.38 11.81 -11.88
CA ALA A 196 10.29 10.67 -11.71
C ALA A 196 9.55 9.35 -11.99
N ASP A 197 10.24 8.42 -12.65
CA ASP A 197 9.73 7.08 -12.94
C ASP A 197 10.72 6.03 -12.44
N VAL A 198 10.69 5.79 -11.13
CA VAL A 198 11.45 4.73 -10.47
C VAL A 198 10.50 3.69 -9.86
N PRO A 199 10.93 2.42 -9.69
CA PRO A 199 10.12 1.41 -9.01
C PRO A 199 9.72 1.84 -7.60
N LEU A 200 8.46 1.57 -7.22
CA LEU A 200 7.95 1.71 -5.86
C LEU A 200 7.71 0.32 -5.28
N ILE A 201 8.56 -0.05 -4.33
CA ILE A 201 8.58 -1.37 -3.68
C ILE A 201 7.98 -1.22 -2.29
N VAL A 202 7.14 -2.17 -1.87
CA VAL A 202 6.55 -2.17 -0.53
C VAL A 202 6.84 -3.49 0.16
N SER A 203 7.40 -3.43 1.37
CA SER A 203 7.60 -4.57 2.25
C SER A 203 6.87 -4.39 3.57
N VAL A 204 5.93 -5.31 3.85
CA VAL A 204 5.22 -5.33 5.13
C VAL A 204 5.94 -6.25 6.11
N THR A 205 5.70 -6.02 7.40
CA THR A 205 6.27 -6.83 8.47
C THR A 205 5.18 -7.67 9.12
N VAL A 206 5.39 -8.99 9.13
CA VAL A 206 4.50 -9.96 9.77
C VAL A 206 5.20 -10.53 11.00
N GLU A 207 4.54 -10.39 12.15
CA GLU A 207 5.02 -10.88 13.45
C GLU A 207 4.90 -12.40 13.57
N THR A 208 5.49 -12.95 14.61
CA THR A 208 5.38 -14.40 14.92
C THR A 208 3.94 -14.88 15.17
N THR A 209 3.01 -13.96 15.40
CA THR A 209 1.57 -14.22 15.47
C THR A 209 0.94 -14.59 14.14
N GLY A 210 1.65 -14.38 13.02
CA GLY A 210 1.15 -14.59 11.66
C GLY A 210 0.39 -13.40 11.06
N THR A 211 0.41 -12.25 11.74
CA THR A 211 -0.23 -11.02 11.28
C THR A 211 0.71 -9.82 11.45
N MET A 212 0.41 -8.72 10.78
CA MET A 212 1.04 -7.43 11.08
C MET A 212 0.68 -6.99 12.51
N LEU A 213 1.38 -5.98 13.04
CA LEU A 213 1.24 -5.53 14.43
C LEU A 213 -0.21 -5.29 14.90
N LEU A 214 -1.05 -4.72 14.05
CA LEU A 214 -2.45 -4.42 14.36
C LEU A 214 -3.43 -5.56 13.98
N GLY A 215 -2.92 -6.75 13.66
CA GLY A 215 -3.72 -7.92 13.35
C GLY A 215 -4.07 -8.11 11.88
N SER A 216 -3.46 -7.36 10.97
CA SER A 216 -3.71 -7.49 9.53
C SER A 216 -3.08 -8.77 8.97
N GLU A 217 -3.88 -9.60 8.31
CA GLU A 217 -3.42 -10.76 7.56
C GLU A 217 -2.71 -10.33 6.27
N ILE A 218 -1.81 -11.16 5.75
CA ILE A 218 -1.08 -10.87 4.49
C ILE A 218 -2.03 -10.69 3.29
N GLY A 219 -3.17 -11.35 3.30
CA GLY A 219 -4.23 -11.16 2.30
C GLY A 219 -4.81 -9.75 2.33
N ALA A 220 -5.09 -9.20 3.53
CA ALA A 220 -5.57 -7.84 3.68
C ALA A 220 -4.52 -6.83 3.18
N ALA A 221 -3.24 -7.06 3.50
CA ALA A 221 -2.14 -6.24 3.01
C ALA A 221 -2.06 -6.24 1.47
N LEU A 222 -2.08 -7.41 0.84
CA LEU A 222 -2.07 -7.53 -0.62
C LEU A 222 -3.27 -6.79 -1.25
N THR A 223 -4.47 -7.05 -0.74
CA THR A 223 -5.72 -6.45 -1.26
C THR A 223 -5.73 -4.93 -1.12
N ALA A 224 -5.16 -4.38 -0.04
CA ALA A 224 -5.12 -2.94 0.20
C ALA A 224 -4.00 -2.21 -0.58
N LEU A 225 -2.86 -2.88 -0.84
CA LEU A 225 -1.65 -2.22 -1.35
C LEU A 225 -1.44 -2.41 -2.86
N GLU A 226 -1.76 -3.58 -3.42
CA GLU A 226 -1.57 -3.82 -4.87
C GLU A 226 -2.32 -2.80 -5.75
N PRO A 227 -3.58 -2.41 -5.43
CA PRO A 227 -4.31 -1.42 -6.23
C PRO A 227 -3.75 0.01 -6.15
N LEU A 228 -2.84 0.29 -5.21
CA LEU A 228 -2.12 1.57 -5.16
C LEU A 228 -1.09 1.71 -6.29
N GLY A 229 -0.95 0.71 -7.14
CA GLY A 229 -0.06 0.70 -8.29
C GLY A 229 1.41 0.60 -7.90
N ILE A 230 1.74 -0.09 -6.83
CA ILE A 230 3.12 -0.43 -6.46
C ILE A 230 3.72 -1.43 -7.47
N ASP A 231 5.03 -1.39 -7.66
CA ASP A 231 5.73 -2.24 -8.63
C ASP A 231 6.09 -3.61 -8.05
N MET A 232 6.17 -3.74 -6.72
CA MET A 232 6.55 -4.97 -6.03
C MET A 232 6.00 -4.99 -4.61
N ILE A 233 5.62 -6.18 -4.13
CA ILE A 233 5.22 -6.39 -2.73
C ILE A 233 6.09 -7.47 -2.09
N GLY A 234 6.39 -7.33 -0.81
CA GLY A 234 7.21 -8.32 -0.10
C GLY A 234 7.11 -8.25 1.40
N LEU A 235 8.04 -8.95 2.03
CA LEU A 235 8.18 -9.05 3.48
C LEU A 235 9.60 -8.69 3.89
N ASN A 236 9.75 -8.00 5.01
CA ASN A 236 11.04 -7.82 5.67
C ASN A 236 10.89 -7.77 7.19
N CYS A 237 11.99 -7.99 7.89
CA CYS A 237 12.12 -7.83 9.34
C CYS A 237 11.20 -8.73 10.19
N ALA A 238 11.11 -8.47 11.50
CA ALA A 238 10.42 -9.20 12.58
C ALA A 238 10.82 -10.67 12.73
N THR A 239 10.81 -11.45 11.63
CA THR A 239 10.99 -12.91 11.67
C THR A 239 12.11 -13.39 10.75
N GLY A 240 12.45 -14.66 10.86
CA GLY A 240 13.36 -15.34 9.94
C GLY A 240 12.64 -15.96 8.74
N PRO A 241 13.42 -16.60 7.84
CA PRO A 241 12.86 -17.19 6.62
C PRO A 241 11.77 -18.25 6.87
N ALA A 242 11.89 -19.01 7.96
CA ALA A 242 10.96 -20.09 8.24
C ALA A 242 9.54 -19.58 8.46
N GLU A 243 9.39 -18.53 9.26
CA GLU A 243 8.11 -17.89 9.59
C GLU A 243 7.51 -17.16 8.37
N MET A 244 8.35 -16.62 7.49
CA MET A 244 7.91 -15.88 6.30
C MET A 244 7.35 -16.78 5.19
N SER A 245 7.70 -18.08 5.19
CA SER A 245 7.41 -19.00 4.08
C SER A 245 5.92 -19.10 3.73
N GLU A 246 5.03 -19.19 4.73
CA GLU A 246 3.57 -19.27 4.53
C GLU A 246 3.03 -18.01 3.85
N HIS A 247 3.48 -16.84 4.28
CA HIS A 247 3.04 -15.55 3.77
C HIS A 247 3.55 -15.32 2.34
N LEU A 248 4.80 -15.71 2.05
CA LEU A 248 5.37 -15.66 0.69
C LEU A 248 4.63 -16.61 -0.25
N ARG A 249 4.24 -17.80 0.20
CA ARG A 249 3.42 -18.73 -0.59
C ARG A 249 2.06 -18.13 -0.93
N TYR A 250 1.41 -17.44 0.04
CA TYR A 250 0.17 -16.72 -0.22
C TYR A 250 0.37 -15.63 -1.29
N LEU A 251 1.39 -14.77 -1.12
CA LEU A 251 1.71 -13.72 -2.09
C LEU A 251 2.03 -14.31 -3.47
N ALA A 252 2.81 -15.39 -3.53
CA ALA A 252 3.17 -16.05 -4.79
C ALA A 252 1.94 -16.55 -5.56
N ARG A 253 0.90 -16.98 -4.84
CA ARG A 253 -0.34 -17.48 -5.42
C ARG A 253 -1.30 -16.37 -5.84
N HIS A 254 -1.34 -15.25 -5.15
CA HIS A 254 -2.42 -14.26 -5.32
C HIS A 254 -1.95 -12.92 -5.91
N SER A 255 -0.68 -12.52 -5.72
CA SER A 255 -0.16 -11.25 -6.23
C SER A 255 0.08 -11.25 -7.73
N ARG A 256 -0.42 -10.22 -8.42
CA ARG A 256 -0.16 -9.98 -9.86
C ARG A 256 1.24 -9.41 -10.10
N ILE A 257 1.82 -8.75 -9.09
CA ILE A 257 3.10 -8.04 -9.18
C ILE A 257 4.27 -8.89 -8.65
N PRO A 258 5.54 -8.55 -8.98
CA PRO A 258 6.73 -9.20 -8.47
C PRO A 258 6.82 -9.22 -6.94
N LEU A 259 7.63 -10.14 -6.40
CA LEU A 259 7.77 -10.37 -4.97
C LEU A 259 9.19 -10.13 -4.48
N SER A 260 9.31 -9.64 -3.22
CA SER A 260 10.57 -9.48 -2.50
C SER A 260 10.55 -10.15 -1.12
N CYS A 261 11.75 -10.45 -0.59
CA CYS A 261 11.90 -10.91 0.79
C CYS A 261 13.27 -10.53 1.35
N MET A 262 13.27 -9.88 2.51
CA MET A 262 14.48 -9.50 3.25
C MET A 262 14.31 -9.89 4.72
N PRO A 263 14.52 -11.18 5.08
CA PRO A 263 14.31 -11.69 6.43
C PRO A 263 15.45 -11.28 7.36
N ASN A 264 15.19 -11.33 8.66
CA ASN A 264 16.23 -11.31 9.68
C ASN A 264 17.08 -12.59 9.60
N ALA A 265 18.27 -12.54 10.17
CA ALA A 265 19.09 -13.73 10.37
C ALA A 265 18.53 -14.63 11.50
N GLY A 266 17.27 -15.02 11.33
CA GLY A 266 16.48 -15.78 12.31
C GLY A 266 15.77 -14.88 13.34
N LEU A 267 15.06 -15.51 14.28
CA LEU A 267 14.43 -14.79 15.39
C LEU A 267 15.49 -14.31 16.39
N PRO A 268 15.43 -13.06 16.86
CA PRO A 268 16.39 -12.55 17.83
C PRO A 268 16.27 -13.27 19.18
N VAL A 269 17.39 -13.67 19.73
CA VAL A 269 17.53 -14.19 21.08
C VAL A 269 18.17 -13.10 21.93
N LEU A 270 17.50 -12.69 23.00
CA LEU A 270 18.05 -11.71 23.95
C LEU A 270 19.13 -12.34 24.81
N THR A 271 20.32 -11.74 24.79
CA THR A 271 21.46 -12.13 25.61
C THR A 271 21.86 -10.95 26.52
N SER A 272 22.84 -11.18 27.43
CA SER A 272 23.42 -10.08 28.24
C SER A 272 24.04 -8.96 27.39
N ASP A 273 24.47 -9.28 26.17
CA ASP A 273 25.21 -8.39 25.27
C ASP A 273 24.30 -7.80 24.18
N GLY A 274 22.96 -8.01 24.28
CA GLY A 274 21.97 -7.50 23.33
C GLY A 274 21.25 -8.60 22.52
N ALA A 275 20.63 -8.23 21.41
CA ALA A 275 19.94 -9.17 20.53
C ALA A 275 20.96 -9.96 19.69
N HIS A 276 20.90 -11.27 19.75
CA HIS A 276 21.68 -12.19 18.92
C HIS A 276 20.75 -12.86 17.89
N TYR A 277 21.19 -12.91 16.63
CA TYR A 277 20.48 -13.55 15.53
C TYR A 277 21.17 -14.88 15.19
N PRO A 278 20.50 -16.03 15.38
CA PRO A 278 21.16 -17.33 15.36
C PRO A 278 21.34 -17.96 13.97
N LEU A 279 20.64 -17.44 12.94
CA LEU A 279 20.67 -18.06 11.60
C LEU A 279 22.00 -17.75 10.90
N GLY A 280 22.68 -18.80 10.47
CA GLY A 280 23.98 -18.67 9.77
C GLY A 280 23.88 -18.29 8.30
N PRO A 281 24.99 -17.84 7.69
CA PRO A 281 25.02 -17.44 6.28
C PRO A 281 24.54 -18.50 5.29
N THR A 282 24.92 -19.78 5.53
CA THR A 282 24.53 -20.88 4.63
C THR A 282 23.02 -21.15 4.71
N GLU A 283 22.46 -21.14 5.91
CA GLU A 283 21.03 -21.37 6.13
C GLU A 283 20.17 -20.27 5.52
N LEU A 284 20.60 -19.01 5.61
CA LEU A 284 19.96 -17.89 4.92
C LEU A 284 20.00 -18.07 3.41
N ALA A 285 21.17 -18.43 2.86
CA ALA A 285 21.34 -18.63 1.42
C ALA A 285 20.48 -19.78 0.88
N ASP A 286 20.35 -20.90 1.64
CA ASP A 286 19.50 -22.04 1.27
C ASP A 286 18.01 -21.65 1.27
N ALA A 287 17.56 -20.88 2.27
CA ALA A 287 16.19 -20.38 2.33
C ALA A 287 15.87 -19.42 1.18
N GLN A 288 16.76 -18.49 0.89
CA GLN A 288 16.59 -17.53 -0.22
C GLN A 288 16.56 -18.23 -1.58
N GLU A 289 17.42 -19.24 -1.82
CA GLU A 289 17.35 -20.05 -3.03
C GLU A 289 15.98 -20.73 -3.17
N THR A 290 15.47 -21.30 -2.08
CA THR A 290 14.14 -21.93 -2.05
C THR A 290 13.05 -20.94 -2.43
N PHE A 291 13.06 -19.74 -1.84
CA PHE A 291 12.09 -18.69 -2.13
C PHE A 291 12.14 -18.23 -3.60
N VAL A 292 13.33 -18.09 -4.16
CA VAL A 292 13.51 -17.77 -5.58
C VAL A 292 12.90 -18.85 -6.47
N ARG A 293 13.19 -20.12 -6.19
CA ARG A 293 12.73 -21.25 -7.03
C ARG A 293 11.25 -21.54 -6.90
N GLU A 294 10.74 -21.57 -5.66
CA GLU A 294 9.38 -22.02 -5.38
C GLU A 294 8.34 -20.88 -5.44
N TYR A 295 8.72 -19.68 -4.98
CA TYR A 295 7.80 -18.55 -4.91
C TYR A 295 8.06 -17.48 -5.97
N GLY A 296 9.14 -17.62 -6.76
CA GLY A 296 9.45 -16.73 -7.86
C GLY A 296 9.82 -15.31 -7.43
N LEU A 297 10.58 -15.19 -6.32
CA LEU A 297 11.06 -13.90 -5.84
C LEU A 297 12.08 -13.30 -6.80
N SER A 298 11.93 -12.01 -7.11
CA SER A 298 12.82 -11.26 -7.99
C SER A 298 13.84 -10.42 -7.22
N LEU A 299 13.48 -9.96 -6.00
CA LEU A 299 14.34 -9.18 -5.11
C LEU A 299 14.46 -9.92 -3.78
N ILE A 300 15.69 -10.19 -3.37
CA ILE A 300 16.01 -10.83 -2.10
C ILE A 300 17.14 -10.06 -1.42
N GLY A 301 17.24 -10.21 -0.11
CA GLY A 301 18.26 -9.54 0.68
C GLY A 301 18.22 -10.02 2.11
N GLY A 302 18.67 -9.18 3.03
CA GLY A 302 18.61 -9.44 4.45
C GLY A 302 18.07 -8.24 5.22
N CYS A 303 17.74 -8.43 6.48
CA CYS A 303 17.40 -7.37 7.42
C CYS A 303 18.20 -7.55 8.71
N CYS A 304 17.63 -7.33 9.88
CA CYS A 304 18.34 -7.36 11.15
C CYS A 304 19.19 -8.64 11.35
N GLY A 305 20.41 -8.43 11.84
CA GLY A 305 21.38 -9.50 12.11
C GLY A 305 22.09 -10.08 10.88
N THR A 306 21.71 -9.71 9.67
CA THR A 306 22.46 -10.12 8.47
C THR A 306 23.70 -9.26 8.28
N THR A 307 24.78 -9.87 7.80
CA THR A 307 26.09 -9.25 7.60
C THR A 307 26.54 -9.39 6.14
N PRO A 308 27.61 -8.69 5.71
CA PRO A 308 28.18 -8.88 4.38
C PRO A 308 28.48 -10.35 4.04
N GLU A 309 28.88 -11.17 5.03
CA GLU A 309 29.12 -12.61 4.81
C GLU A 309 27.83 -13.38 4.49
N HIS A 310 26.71 -13.06 5.14
CA HIS A 310 25.41 -13.64 4.81
C HIS A 310 25.05 -13.34 3.35
N LEU A 311 25.16 -12.08 2.95
CA LEU A 311 24.79 -11.65 1.60
C LEU A 311 25.77 -12.17 0.55
N ARG A 312 27.05 -12.33 0.87
CA ARG A 312 28.03 -12.97 -0.03
C ARG A 312 27.59 -14.40 -0.39
N GLN A 313 27.18 -15.20 0.60
CA GLN A 313 26.72 -16.56 0.35
C GLN A 313 25.37 -16.59 -0.40
N VAL A 314 24.46 -15.66 -0.11
CA VAL A 314 23.22 -15.50 -0.90
C VAL A 314 23.56 -15.19 -2.37
N VAL A 315 24.43 -14.20 -2.64
CA VAL A 315 24.86 -13.84 -4.00
C VAL A 315 25.46 -15.04 -4.72
N GLU A 316 26.35 -15.80 -4.08
CA GLU A 316 26.97 -16.99 -4.68
C GLU A 316 25.94 -18.08 -5.00
N ARG A 317 24.96 -18.29 -4.09
CA ARG A 317 23.93 -19.31 -4.20
C ARG A 317 22.95 -19.03 -5.33
N VAL A 318 22.53 -17.77 -5.50
CA VAL A 318 21.53 -17.39 -6.52
C VAL A 318 22.14 -16.96 -7.84
N ARG A 319 23.47 -16.99 -7.96
CA ARG A 319 24.16 -16.57 -9.18
C ARG A 319 23.67 -17.38 -10.39
N GLY A 320 23.14 -16.67 -11.38
CA GLY A 320 22.65 -17.27 -12.63
C GLY A 320 21.27 -17.93 -12.50
N LEU A 321 20.61 -17.81 -11.34
CA LEU A 321 19.22 -18.22 -11.22
C LEU A 321 18.29 -17.16 -11.81
N THR A 322 17.19 -17.65 -12.36
CA THR A 322 16.00 -16.84 -12.69
C THR A 322 14.91 -17.13 -11.69
N PRO A 323 14.06 -16.14 -11.35
CA PRO A 323 12.88 -16.37 -10.53
C PRO A 323 12.02 -17.52 -11.08
N GLY A 324 11.49 -18.36 -10.20
CA GLY A 324 10.55 -19.41 -10.57
C GLY A 324 9.29 -18.80 -11.24
N VAL A 325 8.73 -19.50 -12.21
CA VAL A 325 7.53 -19.04 -12.90
C VAL A 325 6.32 -19.16 -11.96
N ARG A 326 5.58 -18.06 -11.81
CA ARG A 326 4.35 -18.00 -11.06
C ARG A 326 3.14 -17.99 -11.99
N GLU A 327 2.06 -18.61 -11.55
CA GLU A 327 0.75 -18.52 -12.18
C GLU A 327 -0.24 -17.94 -11.16
N PRO A 328 -0.24 -16.62 -10.95
CA PRO A 328 -1.05 -16.02 -9.91
C PRO A 328 -2.55 -16.17 -10.19
N ARG A 329 -3.29 -16.39 -9.14
CA ARG A 329 -4.76 -16.44 -9.13
C ARG A 329 -5.28 -15.35 -8.21
N PRO A 330 -5.34 -14.11 -8.68
CA PRO A 330 -5.81 -13.00 -7.87
C PRO A 330 -7.26 -13.17 -7.47
N GLU A 331 -7.58 -12.74 -6.27
CA GLU A 331 -8.94 -12.73 -5.71
C GLU A 331 -9.40 -11.28 -5.52
N PRO A 332 -10.07 -10.67 -6.52
CA PRO A 332 -10.58 -9.31 -6.38
C PRO A 332 -11.54 -9.18 -5.20
N GLY A 333 -11.34 -8.15 -4.38
CA GLY A 333 -12.11 -7.97 -3.17
C GLY A 333 -11.86 -6.63 -2.49
N ALA A 334 -12.55 -6.42 -1.39
CA ALA A 334 -12.29 -5.37 -0.42
C ALA A 334 -11.58 -5.95 0.81
N ALA A 335 -11.02 -5.09 1.66
CA ALA A 335 -10.38 -5.53 2.89
C ALA A 335 -10.72 -4.60 4.06
N SER A 336 -10.97 -5.18 5.23
CA SER A 336 -10.90 -4.47 6.49
C SER A 336 -9.42 -4.26 6.89
N LEU A 337 -9.17 -3.69 8.05
CA LEU A 337 -7.83 -3.69 8.62
C LEU A 337 -7.28 -5.13 8.77
N TYR A 338 -8.14 -6.11 8.99
CA TYR A 338 -7.78 -7.45 9.42
C TYR A 338 -7.71 -8.47 8.30
N GLN A 339 -8.76 -8.53 7.46
CA GLN A 339 -8.95 -9.61 6.49
C GLN A 339 -9.53 -9.12 5.17
N THR A 340 -9.30 -9.93 4.12
CA THR A 340 -9.90 -9.74 2.79
C THR A 340 -11.29 -10.36 2.73
N VAL A 341 -12.19 -9.70 2.01
CA VAL A 341 -13.49 -10.23 1.59
C VAL A 341 -13.54 -10.22 0.07
N PRO A 342 -13.47 -11.37 -0.60
CA PRO A 342 -13.59 -11.47 -2.05
C PRO A 342 -14.96 -10.96 -2.52
N PHE A 343 -15.00 -10.28 -3.67
CA PHE A 343 -16.28 -9.84 -4.26
C PHE A 343 -17.13 -11.01 -4.73
N ARG A 344 -16.49 -12.10 -5.19
CA ARG A 344 -17.17 -13.34 -5.55
C ARG A 344 -17.21 -14.29 -4.37
N GLN A 345 -18.42 -14.68 -3.98
CA GLN A 345 -18.66 -15.66 -2.94
C GLN A 345 -19.01 -17.01 -3.59
N ASP A 346 -18.43 -18.13 -3.12
CA ASP A 346 -18.60 -19.45 -3.74
C ASP A 346 -20.04 -19.98 -3.65
N THR A 347 -20.72 -19.71 -2.54
CA THR A 347 -22.01 -20.33 -2.20
C THR A 347 -23.14 -19.35 -1.93
N ALA A 348 -22.87 -18.05 -2.00
CA ALA A 348 -23.84 -17.00 -1.67
C ALA A 348 -23.62 -15.75 -2.53
N TYR A 349 -24.52 -14.77 -2.43
CA TYR A 349 -24.27 -13.41 -2.86
C TYR A 349 -23.50 -12.66 -1.77
N LEU A 350 -22.76 -11.62 -2.14
CA LEU A 350 -22.12 -10.73 -1.21
C LEU A 350 -23.17 -9.75 -0.64
N ALA A 351 -23.29 -9.71 0.68
CA ALA A 351 -24.24 -8.84 1.36
C ALA A 351 -23.55 -7.60 1.94
N ILE A 352 -24.01 -6.41 1.58
CA ILE A 352 -23.61 -5.13 2.16
C ILE A 352 -24.65 -4.74 3.21
N GLY A 353 -24.23 -4.55 4.47
CA GLY A 353 -25.13 -4.16 5.55
C GLY A 353 -25.38 -2.66 5.59
N GLU A 354 -26.62 -2.21 5.45
CA GLU A 354 -27.00 -0.79 5.30
C GLU A 354 -27.55 -0.13 6.59
N ARG A 355 -27.45 -0.78 7.75
CA ARG A 355 -27.98 -0.16 9.00
C ARG A 355 -27.10 0.95 9.56
N THR A 356 -25.91 1.12 9.02
CA THR A 356 -24.96 2.19 9.34
C THR A 356 -25.01 3.34 8.32
N ASN A 357 -26.18 3.50 7.70
CA ASN A 357 -26.47 4.56 6.73
C ASN A 357 -27.49 5.55 7.33
N ALA A 358 -27.11 6.84 7.45
CA ALA A 358 -27.95 7.89 8.05
C ALA A 358 -29.23 8.16 7.25
N ASN A 359 -29.25 7.91 5.94
CA ASN A 359 -30.42 8.07 5.10
C ASN A 359 -31.38 6.86 5.22
N GLY A 360 -30.81 5.65 5.27
CA GLY A 360 -31.57 4.40 5.33
C GLY A 360 -32.04 3.99 6.73
N SER A 361 -31.29 4.36 7.79
CA SER A 361 -31.53 3.91 9.17
C SER A 361 -31.83 5.06 10.12
N LYS A 362 -33.10 5.15 10.54
CA LYS A 362 -33.52 6.14 11.56
C LYS A 362 -32.72 5.99 12.85
N LYS A 363 -32.53 4.75 13.34
CA LYS A 363 -31.82 4.46 14.59
C LYS A 363 -30.36 4.94 14.52
N PHE A 364 -29.67 4.68 13.41
CA PHE A 364 -28.29 5.14 13.20
C PHE A 364 -28.21 6.66 13.12
N ARG A 365 -29.09 7.27 12.32
CA ARG A 365 -29.15 8.73 12.18
C ARG A 365 -29.36 9.43 13.52
N GLU A 366 -30.33 8.98 14.35
CA GLU A 366 -30.59 9.58 15.66
C GLU A 366 -29.37 9.40 16.59
N ALA A 367 -28.73 8.23 16.59
CA ALA A 367 -27.50 8.00 17.37
C ALA A 367 -26.36 8.93 16.93
N MET A 368 -26.14 9.07 15.62
CA MET A 368 -25.14 9.96 15.04
C MET A 368 -25.41 11.44 15.41
N LEU A 369 -26.65 11.90 15.26
CA LEU A 369 -27.03 13.29 15.56
C LEU A 369 -26.85 13.64 17.03
N ASP A 370 -27.09 12.67 17.93
CA ASP A 370 -26.94 12.82 19.38
C ASP A 370 -25.46 12.61 19.84
N GLY A 371 -24.52 12.28 18.95
CA GLY A 371 -23.14 11.97 19.28
C GLY A 371 -22.96 10.64 20.06
N ARG A 372 -23.94 9.73 19.95
CA ARG A 372 -23.88 8.39 20.57
C ARG A 372 -23.11 7.41 19.68
N TRP A 373 -21.82 7.69 19.51
CA TRP A 373 -20.94 7.00 18.58
C TRP A 373 -20.81 5.50 18.88
N ASP A 374 -20.84 5.13 20.17
CA ASP A 374 -20.76 3.72 20.59
C ASP A 374 -22.00 2.93 20.16
N ASP A 375 -23.18 3.56 20.12
CA ASP A 375 -24.40 2.95 19.59
C ASP A 375 -24.26 2.70 18.07
N CYS A 376 -23.61 3.61 17.34
CA CYS A 376 -23.31 3.44 15.92
C CYS A 376 -22.38 2.26 15.67
N VAL A 377 -21.32 2.12 16.48
CA VAL A 377 -20.38 0.98 16.42
C VAL A 377 -21.09 -0.33 16.75
N GLU A 378 -21.98 -0.35 17.75
CA GLU A 378 -22.73 -1.57 18.09
C GLU A 378 -23.68 -1.99 16.96
N MET A 379 -24.30 -1.04 16.24
CA MET A 379 -25.09 -1.36 15.04
C MET A 379 -24.25 -1.98 13.92
N ALA A 380 -22.99 -1.56 13.76
CA ALA A 380 -22.05 -2.21 12.85
C ALA A 380 -21.77 -3.64 13.28
N ARG A 381 -21.48 -3.87 14.56
CA ARG A 381 -21.24 -5.22 15.11
C ARG A 381 -22.45 -6.14 15.00
N ASP A 382 -23.67 -5.61 15.15
CA ASP A 382 -24.90 -6.37 14.94
C ASP A 382 -24.96 -6.92 13.50
N GLN A 383 -24.67 -6.08 12.51
CA GLN A 383 -24.67 -6.50 11.10
C GLN A 383 -23.60 -7.57 10.80
N ILE A 384 -22.43 -7.47 11.45
CA ILE A 384 -21.38 -8.51 11.34
C ILE A 384 -21.93 -9.83 11.89
N ARG A 385 -22.54 -9.82 13.07
CA ARG A 385 -23.14 -11.03 13.70
C ARG A 385 -24.28 -11.63 12.87
N GLU A 386 -24.99 -10.80 12.10
CA GLU A 386 -26.09 -11.24 11.22
C GLU A 386 -25.63 -11.72 9.85
N GLY A 387 -24.33 -11.70 9.56
CA GLY A 387 -23.74 -12.29 8.36
C GLY A 387 -23.57 -11.34 7.19
N ALA A 388 -23.48 -10.04 7.42
CA ALA A 388 -23.00 -9.11 6.39
C ALA A 388 -21.56 -9.47 5.97
N HIS A 389 -21.19 -9.13 4.73
CA HIS A 389 -19.84 -9.32 4.19
C HIS A 389 -19.08 -7.98 4.13
N MET A 390 -19.79 -6.89 3.95
CA MET A 390 -19.29 -5.52 4.01
C MET A 390 -20.30 -4.64 4.75
N LEU A 391 -19.88 -3.47 5.21
CA LEU A 391 -20.74 -2.50 5.89
C LEU A 391 -20.79 -1.20 5.10
N ASP A 392 -22.00 -0.71 4.84
CA ASP A 392 -22.22 0.61 4.28
C ASP A 392 -22.13 1.67 5.39
N LEU A 393 -21.35 2.72 5.14
CA LEU A 393 -21.20 3.86 6.06
C LEU A 393 -21.58 5.14 5.32
N CYS A 394 -22.74 5.70 5.69
CA CYS A 394 -23.21 6.98 5.19
C CYS A 394 -23.53 7.91 6.36
N VAL A 395 -22.93 9.10 6.34
CA VAL A 395 -23.13 10.14 7.36
C VAL A 395 -23.84 11.38 6.81
N ASP A 396 -24.24 11.36 5.53
CA ASP A 396 -24.83 12.51 4.86
C ASP A 396 -26.12 12.93 5.53
N TYR A 397 -26.12 14.14 6.11
CA TYR A 397 -27.30 14.74 6.74
C TYR A 397 -27.24 16.27 6.66
N VAL A 398 -28.34 16.86 6.21
CA VAL A 398 -28.44 18.32 6.02
C VAL A 398 -28.14 19.08 7.31
N GLY A 399 -27.20 20.03 7.24
CA GLY A 399 -26.84 20.88 8.37
C GLY A 399 -25.80 20.28 9.33
N ARG A 400 -25.20 19.14 8.97
CA ARG A 400 -24.08 18.54 9.70
C ARG A 400 -22.75 18.79 8.98
N ASP A 401 -21.66 18.72 9.73
CA ASP A 401 -20.31 18.62 9.20
C ASP A 401 -20.02 17.13 8.87
N GLY A 402 -20.29 16.76 7.62
CA GLY A 402 -20.13 15.38 7.16
C GLY A 402 -18.68 14.89 7.21
N VAL A 403 -17.71 15.81 7.03
CA VAL A 403 -16.28 15.46 7.13
C VAL A 403 -15.94 15.04 8.56
N ALA A 404 -16.33 15.84 9.55
CA ALA A 404 -16.07 15.53 10.95
C ALA A 404 -16.80 14.24 11.40
N ASP A 405 -18.06 14.05 10.99
CA ASP A 405 -18.83 12.84 11.32
C ASP A 405 -18.22 11.59 10.67
N MET A 406 -17.72 11.69 9.42
CA MET A 406 -17.06 10.59 8.73
C MET A 406 -15.70 10.27 9.37
N GLU A 407 -14.90 11.28 9.71
CA GLU A 407 -13.63 11.06 10.42
C GLU A 407 -13.82 10.29 11.73
N GLU A 408 -14.81 10.67 12.49
CA GLU A 408 -15.13 10.04 13.79
C GLU A 408 -15.60 8.59 13.60
N LEU A 409 -16.58 8.34 12.72
CA LEU A 409 -17.17 7.02 12.55
C LEU A 409 -16.26 6.07 11.77
N ALA A 410 -15.64 6.51 10.69
CA ALA A 410 -14.69 5.68 9.96
C ALA A 410 -13.46 5.32 10.82
N GLY A 411 -12.97 6.26 11.65
CA GLY A 411 -11.90 5.99 12.60
C GLY A 411 -12.27 4.93 13.64
N ARG A 412 -13.50 4.95 14.18
CA ARG A 412 -13.99 3.91 15.08
C ARG A 412 -14.21 2.58 14.38
N PHE A 413 -14.78 2.60 13.18
CA PHE A 413 -15.04 1.38 12.40
C PHE A 413 -13.75 0.71 11.93
N ALA A 414 -12.69 1.49 11.68
CA ALA A 414 -11.39 0.97 11.25
C ALA A 414 -10.85 -0.14 12.15
N THR A 415 -11.04 -0.02 13.47
CA THR A 415 -10.58 -1.01 14.45
C THR A 415 -11.71 -1.88 15.02
N ALA A 416 -12.97 -1.43 14.99
CA ALA A 416 -14.10 -2.15 15.55
C ALA A 416 -14.73 -3.15 14.57
N SER A 417 -14.56 -2.94 13.25
CA SER A 417 -15.13 -3.81 12.22
C SER A 417 -14.10 -4.78 11.68
N THR A 418 -14.45 -6.06 11.63
CA THR A 418 -13.70 -7.08 10.90
C THR A 418 -14.08 -7.15 9.41
N LEU A 419 -15.08 -6.37 8.99
CA LEU A 419 -15.54 -6.31 7.60
C LEU A 419 -15.10 -5.01 6.92
N PRO A 420 -14.87 -5.05 5.58
CA PRO A 420 -14.59 -3.86 4.79
C PRO A 420 -15.74 -2.86 4.82
N ILE A 421 -15.41 -1.59 4.60
CA ILE A 421 -16.36 -0.49 4.61
C ILE A 421 -16.63 -0.03 3.17
N VAL A 422 -17.91 0.15 2.86
CA VAL A 422 -18.40 0.88 1.69
C VAL A 422 -18.63 2.32 2.14
N LEU A 423 -17.91 3.27 1.58
CA LEU A 423 -18.08 4.70 1.86
C LEU A 423 -19.15 5.26 0.94
N ASP A 424 -20.30 5.58 1.51
CA ASP A 424 -21.46 6.13 0.79
C ASP A 424 -21.63 7.62 1.11
N SER A 425 -21.34 8.47 0.16
CA SER A 425 -21.58 9.90 0.27
C SER A 425 -21.69 10.58 -1.09
N THR A 426 -22.49 11.64 -1.13
CA THR A 426 -22.56 12.56 -2.27
C THR A 426 -21.42 13.57 -2.29
N GLU A 427 -20.74 13.76 -1.16
CA GLU A 427 -19.70 14.77 -0.95
C GLU A 427 -18.29 14.16 -1.10
N VAL A 428 -17.48 14.70 -2.00
CA VAL A 428 -16.11 14.22 -2.31
C VAL A 428 -15.21 14.26 -1.07
N GLU A 429 -15.30 15.34 -0.28
CA GLU A 429 -14.44 15.51 0.90
C GLU A 429 -14.84 14.57 2.06
N VAL A 430 -16.10 14.18 2.14
CA VAL A 430 -16.58 13.16 3.09
C VAL A 430 -16.01 11.78 2.74
N ILE A 431 -15.99 11.43 1.44
CA ILE A 431 -15.35 10.19 0.95
C ILE A 431 -13.86 10.20 1.30
N ARG A 432 -13.15 11.31 1.02
CA ARG A 432 -11.73 11.49 1.35
C ARG A 432 -11.47 11.26 2.84
N ALA A 433 -12.29 11.89 3.70
CA ALA A 433 -12.18 11.74 5.15
C ALA A 433 -12.27 10.28 5.61
N GLY A 434 -13.19 9.50 5.02
CA GLY A 434 -13.30 8.07 5.27
C GLY A 434 -12.09 7.28 4.78
N LEU A 435 -11.61 7.53 3.57
CA LEU A 435 -10.44 6.85 3.00
C LEU A 435 -9.16 7.08 3.82
N GLU A 436 -9.00 8.27 4.40
CA GLU A 436 -7.84 8.63 5.25
C GLU A 436 -7.91 8.04 6.67
N LYS A 437 -8.97 7.29 7.01
CA LYS A 437 -9.10 6.54 8.28
C LYS A 437 -9.03 5.02 8.09
N LEU A 438 -9.21 4.51 6.88
CA LEU A 438 -9.33 3.08 6.63
C LEU A 438 -8.01 2.50 6.07
N GLY A 439 -7.34 1.67 6.86
CA GLY A 439 -6.12 0.96 6.45
C GLY A 439 -6.36 -0.12 5.40
N GLY A 440 -7.51 -0.80 5.45
CA GLY A 440 -7.91 -1.77 4.44
C GLY A 440 -8.28 -1.16 3.09
N ARG A 441 -8.90 -1.96 2.23
CA ARG A 441 -9.41 -1.52 0.93
C ARG A 441 -10.91 -1.24 1.02
N ALA A 442 -11.30 0.02 0.92
CA ALA A 442 -12.70 0.43 0.88
C ALA A 442 -13.31 0.25 -0.52
N VAL A 443 -14.65 0.26 -0.57
CA VAL A 443 -15.43 0.46 -1.78
C VAL A 443 -16.07 1.84 -1.70
N ILE A 444 -16.11 2.59 -2.79
CA ILE A 444 -16.77 3.91 -2.83
C ILE A 444 -18.12 3.77 -3.53
N ASN A 445 -19.17 4.20 -2.87
CA ASN A 445 -20.53 4.34 -3.41
C ASN A 445 -20.83 5.83 -3.58
N SER A 446 -20.79 6.40 -4.77
CA SER A 446 -20.68 5.82 -6.09
C SER A 446 -20.12 6.83 -7.10
N VAL A 447 -19.93 6.39 -8.33
CA VAL A 447 -19.69 7.26 -9.49
C VAL A 447 -20.79 7.09 -10.55
N ASN A 448 -21.06 8.13 -11.31
CA ASN A 448 -21.98 8.14 -12.45
C ASN A 448 -21.71 9.37 -13.34
N TYR A 449 -22.45 9.52 -14.44
CA TYR A 449 -22.30 10.64 -15.37
C TYR A 449 -23.42 11.70 -15.26
N GLU A 450 -24.08 11.83 -14.11
CA GLU A 450 -25.17 12.83 -13.94
C GLU A 450 -24.69 14.27 -14.25
N ASP A 451 -23.46 14.62 -13.88
CA ASP A 451 -22.79 15.89 -14.19
C ASP A 451 -21.69 15.76 -15.28
N GLY A 452 -21.73 14.66 -16.06
CA GLY A 452 -20.80 14.35 -17.12
C GLY A 452 -19.46 13.75 -16.65
N ASP A 453 -18.47 13.72 -17.56
CA ASP A 453 -17.14 13.12 -17.36
C ASP A 453 -16.00 14.16 -17.38
N GLY A 454 -16.33 15.44 -17.38
CA GLY A 454 -15.33 16.53 -17.39
C GLY A 454 -14.42 16.50 -16.14
N PRO A 455 -13.23 17.14 -16.20
CA PRO A 455 -12.23 17.08 -15.13
C PRO A 455 -12.70 17.63 -13.77
N GLU A 456 -13.74 18.48 -13.79
CA GLU A 456 -14.37 19.06 -12.59
C GLU A 456 -15.63 18.31 -12.14
N SER A 457 -16.07 17.30 -12.90
CA SER A 457 -17.23 16.49 -12.53
C SER A 457 -16.99 15.71 -11.24
N ARG A 458 -18.07 15.34 -10.58
CA ARG A 458 -18.00 14.44 -9.43
C ARG A 458 -17.41 13.09 -9.82
N PHE A 459 -17.77 12.58 -11.00
CA PHE A 459 -17.19 11.37 -11.58
C PHE A 459 -15.65 11.42 -11.54
N ALA A 460 -15.04 12.45 -12.14
CA ALA A 460 -13.58 12.57 -12.21
C ALA A 460 -12.95 12.75 -10.83
N LYS A 461 -13.57 13.53 -9.92
CA LYS A 461 -13.04 13.77 -8.57
C LYS A 461 -13.06 12.51 -7.71
N VAL A 462 -14.15 11.76 -7.73
CA VAL A 462 -14.29 10.51 -6.95
C VAL A 462 -13.41 9.41 -7.55
N THR A 463 -13.34 9.28 -8.87
CA THR A 463 -12.47 8.31 -9.54
C THR A 463 -11.00 8.55 -9.23
N ARG A 464 -10.57 9.83 -9.17
CA ARG A 464 -9.20 10.19 -8.74
C ARG A 464 -8.93 9.76 -7.30
N LEU A 465 -9.88 9.93 -6.38
CA LEU A 465 -9.74 9.42 -5.01
C LEU A 465 -9.65 7.89 -4.96
N ALA A 466 -10.48 7.20 -5.76
CA ALA A 466 -10.43 5.75 -5.86
C ALA A 466 -9.06 5.27 -6.34
N GLN A 467 -8.51 5.91 -7.38
CA GLN A 467 -7.18 5.60 -7.92
C GLN A 467 -6.09 5.89 -6.88
N GLU A 468 -6.11 7.06 -6.24
CA GLU A 468 -5.12 7.47 -5.23
C GLU A 468 -5.10 6.51 -4.03
N HIS A 469 -6.28 6.08 -3.55
CA HIS A 469 -6.41 5.23 -2.37
C HIS A 469 -6.58 3.73 -2.65
N GLY A 470 -6.56 3.33 -3.93
CA GLY A 470 -6.73 1.93 -4.34
C GLY A 470 -8.12 1.36 -4.06
N ALA A 471 -9.16 2.21 -3.91
CA ALA A 471 -10.51 1.77 -3.61
C ALA A 471 -11.21 1.14 -4.84
N ALA A 472 -12.12 0.20 -4.60
CA ALA A 472 -13.05 -0.27 -5.61
C ALA A 472 -14.23 0.69 -5.76
N LEU A 473 -14.94 0.65 -6.89
CA LEU A 473 -16.00 1.60 -7.23
C LEU A 473 -17.33 0.92 -7.52
N ILE A 474 -18.39 1.40 -6.89
CA ILE A 474 -19.76 1.18 -7.37
C ILE A 474 -20.04 2.27 -8.43
N ALA A 475 -20.49 1.85 -9.60
CA ALA A 475 -20.80 2.72 -10.73
C ALA A 475 -22.26 2.56 -11.14
N LEU A 476 -23.01 3.66 -11.04
CA LEU A 476 -24.45 3.67 -11.29
C LEU A 476 -24.76 3.92 -12.76
N THR A 477 -25.76 3.22 -13.30
CA THR A 477 -26.25 3.43 -14.67
C THR A 477 -27.12 4.69 -14.79
N ILE A 478 -26.47 5.86 -14.52
CA ILE A 478 -27.01 7.20 -14.64
C ILE A 478 -26.09 8.00 -15.58
N ASP A 479 -26.66 8.69 -16.55
CA ASP A 479 -25.97 9.62 -17.43
C ASP A 479 -26.58 11.03 -17.34
N GLU A 480 -26.20 11.91 -18.25
CA GLU A 480 -26.66 13.29 -18.34
C GLU A 480 -28.17 13.41 -18.64
N GLU A 481 -28.82 12.34 -19.12
CA GLU A 481 -30.27 12.27 -19.32
C GLU A 481 -31.01 11.75 -18.09
N GLY A 482 -30.27 11.20 -17.10
CA GLY A 482 -30.77 10.65 -15.85
C GLY A 482 -30.64 9.14 -15.75
N GLN A 483 -31.42 8.55 -14.84
CA GLN A 483 -31.38 7.10 -14.58
C GLN A 483 -31.93 6.28 -15.76
N ALA A 484 -31.11 5.34 -16.26
CA ALA A 484 -31.52 4.44 -17.34
C ALA A 484 -32.63 3.46 -16.93
N ARG A 485 -33.60 3.23 -17.82
CA ARG A 485 -34.73 2.31 -17.57
C ARG A 485 -34.72 1.08 -18.47
N SER A 486 -34.32 1.23 -19.77
CA SER A 486 -34.27 0.10 -20.68
C SER A 486 -32.99 -0.70 -20.54
N VAL A 487 -33.02 -1.96 -20.98
CA VAL A 487 -31.83 -2.84 -20.99
C VAL A 487 -30.72 -2.22 -21.82
N GLU A 488 -31.05 -1.74 -23.02
CA GLU A 488 -30.09 -1.15 -23.95
C GLU A 488 -29.40 0.06 -23.36
N HIS A 489 -30.17 0.97 -22.70
CA HIS A 489 -29.62 2.17 -22.09
C HIS A 489 -28.76 1.85 -20.86
N LYS A 490 -29.21 0.94 -19.97
CA LYS A 490 -28.42 0.47 -18.81
C LYS A 490 -27.08 -0.13 -19.26
N VAL A 491 -27.09 -1.01 -20.25
CA VAL A 491 -25.88 -1.64 -20.78
C VAL A 491 -24.97 -0.61 -21.44
N ALA A 492 -25.50 0.32 -22.23
CA ALA A 492 -24.70 1.34 -22.90
C ALA A 492 -23.97 2.26 -21.89
N ILE A 493 -24.65 2.72 -20.82
CA ILE A 493 -24.00 3.51 -19.77
C ILE A 493 -22.96 2.68 -19.02
N ALA A 494 -23.27 1.43 -18.68
CA ALA A 494 -22.35 0.55 -17.99
C ALA A 494 -21.07 0.30 -18.82
N GLU A 495 -21.20 0.05 -20.13
CA GLU A 495 -20.05 -0.10 -21.04
C GLU A 495 -19.22 1.20 -21.09
N ARG A 496 -19.85 2.37 -21.22
CA ARG A 496 -19.16 3.66 -21.17
C ARG A 496 -18.37 3.84 -19.85
N LEU A 497 -18.98 3.48 -18.70
CA LEU A 497 -18.30 3.51 -17.39
C LEU A 497 -17.12 2.55 -17.33
N ILE A 498 -17.28 1.32 -17.80
CA ILE A 498 -16.23 0.30 -17.80
C ILE A 498 -15.07 0.74 -18.70
N ASP A 499 -15.35 1.18 -19.92
CA ASP A 499 -14.34 1.62 -20.88
C ASP A 499 -13.54 2.83 -20.36
N ASP A 500 -14.22 3.80 -19.74
CA ASP A 500 -13.58 4.99 -19.19
C ASP A 500 -12.74 4.64 -17.95
N LEU A 501 -13.31 3.94 -16.98
CA LEU A 501 -12.62 3.56 -15.74
C LEU A 501 -11.40 2.68 -16.00
N THR A 502 -11.48 1.77 -16.97
CA THR A 502 -10.35 0.91 -17.33
C THR A 502 -9.34 1.61 -18.24
N GLY A 503 -9.80 2.29 -19.28
CA GLY A 503 -8.96 2.87 -20.32
C GLY A 503 -8.28 4.17 -19.92
N ASN A 504 -9.01 5.09 -19.28
CA ASN A 504 -8.51 6.42 -18.92
C ASN A 504 -7.97 6.49 -17.49
N TRP A 505 -8.52 5.69 -16.57
CA TRP A 505 -8.17 5.73 -15.16
C TRP A 505 -7.36 4.53 -14.68
N GLY A 506 -7.22 3.47 -15.49
CA GLY A 506 -6.43 2.28 -15.17
C GLY A 506 -7.00 1.45 -14.01
N ILE A 507 -8.30 1.58 -13.72
CA ILE A 507 -8.98 0.76 -12.70
C ILE A 507 -9.23 -0.62 -13.30
N HIS A 508 -8.93 -1.67 -12.57
CA HIS A 508 -9.17 -3.04 -13.04
C HIS A 508 -10.67 -3.30 -13.19
N GLU A 509 -11.05 -4.00 -14.28
CA GLU A 509 -12.45 -4.38 -14.55
C GLU A 509 -13.09 -5.12 -13.36
N SER A 510 -12.31 -5.97 -12.69
CA SER A 510 -12.75 -6.72 -11.50
C SER A 510 -13.03 -5.86 -10.25
N ASP A 511 -12.61 -4.61 -10.25
CA ASP A 511 -12.76 -3.66 -9.15
C ASP A 511 -13.92 -2.68 -9.38
N ILE A 512 -14.66 -2.86 -10.49
CA ILE A 512 -15.84 -2.10 -10.87
C ILE A 512 -17.08 -2.91 -10.53
N LEU A 513 -17.98 -2.33 -9.71
CA LEU A 513 -19.27 -2.91 -9.35
C LEU A 513 -20.38 -2.10 -10.02
N ILE A 514 -20.98 -2.62 -11.09
CA ILE A 514 -22.05 -1.93 -11.81
C ILE A 514 -23.37 -2.11 -11.07
N ASP A 515 -23.97 -1.01 -10.66
CA ASP A 515 -25.35 -0.96 -10.20
C ASP A 515 -26.26 -0.58 -11.35
N THR A 516 -27.04 -1.55 -11.79
CA THR A 516 -27.99 -1.35 -12.88
C THR A 516 -29.26 -0.66 -12.43
N LEU A 517 -29.39 -0.35 -11.15
CA LEU A 517 -30.53 0.30 -10.52
C LEU A 517 -31.88 -0.34 -10.85
N THR A 518 -32.87 -0.16 -10.04
CA THR A 518 -34.26 -0.53 -10.33
C THR A 518 -35.23 0.42 -9.66
N PHE A 519 -36.35 0.70 -10.31
CA PHE A 519 -37.42 1.43 -9.69
C PHE A 519 -38.36 0.49 -8.94
N THR A 520 -39.05 1.03 -7.93
CA THR A 520 -40.03 0.29 -7.15
C THR A 520 -41.17 -0.20 -8.07
N ILE A 521 -41.34 -1.52 -8.20
CA ILE A 521 -42.29 -2.13 -9.14
C ILE A 521 -43.73 -2.15 -8.64
N CYS A 522 -43.97 -1.89 -7.34
CA CYS A 522 -45.29 -1.97 -6.72
C CYS A 522 -45.91 -0.58 -6.50
N THR A 523 -45.59 0.40 -7.34
CA THR A 523 -46.11 1.79 -7.23
C THR A 523 -47.47 1.99 -7.90
N GLY A 524 -47.95 1.01 -8.68
CA GLY A 524 -49.14 1.16 -9.53
C GLY A 524 -48.90 1.90 -10.85
N GLN A 525 -47.68 2.35 -11.11
CA GLN A 525 -47.28 2.97 -12.38
C GLN A 525 -47.02 1.88 -13.44
N GLU A 526 -47.68 1.98 -14.60
CA GLU A 526 -47.55 0.99 -15.68
C GLU A 526 -46.12 0.92 -16.23
N GLU A 527 -45.45 2.06 -16.32
CA GLU A 527 -44.08 2.21 -16.81
C GLU A 527 -43.04 1.50 -15.93
N SER A 528 -43.26 1.37 -14.61
CA SER A 528 -42.31 0.72 -13.68
C SER A 528 -42.46 -0.80 -13.61
N ARG A 529 -43.49 -1.39 -14.24
CA ARG A 529 -43.76 -2.85 -14.17
C ARG A 529 -42.64 -3.72 -14.72
N LYS A 530 -41.89 -3.21 -15.70
CA LYS A 530 -40.82 -3.96 -16.37
C LYS A 530 -39.43 -3.64 -15.87
N ASP A 531 -39.27 -2.68 -14.97
CA ASP A 531 -37.95 -2.20 -14.53
C ASP A 531 -37.13 -3.31 -13.87
N GLY A 532 -37.75 -4.18 -13.06
CA GLY A 532 -37.06 -5.34 -12.49
C GLY A 532 -36.60 -6.35 -13.54
N ILE A 533 -37.38 -6.55 -14.64
CA ILE A 533 -36.95 -7.39 -15.74
C ILE A 533 -35.77 -6.75 -16.47
N ALA A 534 -35.85 -5.46 -16.75
CA ALA A 534 -34.75 -4.72 -17.39
C ALA A 534 -33.45 -4.81 -16.59
N THR A 535 -33.53 -4.71 -15.26
CA THR A 535 -32.38 -4.88 -14.36
C THR A 535 -31.77 -6.28 -14.51
N ILE A 536 -32.57 -7.35 -14.44
CA ILE A 536 -32.08 -8.73 -14.55
C ILE A 536 -31.44 -9.00 -15.92
N GLU A 537 -32.08 -8.55 -17.00
CA GLU A 537 -31.54 -8.75 -18.36
C GLU A 537 -30.27 -7.93 -18.61
N SER A 538 -30.18 -6.71 -18.03
CA SER A 538 -28.96 -5.90 -18.08
C SER A 538 -27.80 -6.59 -17.37
N ILE A 539 -28.02 -7.16 -16.17
CA ILE A 539 -26.99 -7.92 -15.44
C ILE A 539 -26.54 -9.13 -16.27
N ARG A 540 -27.46 -9.88 -16.89
CA ARG A 540 -27.10 -11.03 -17.76
C ARG A 540 -26.23 -10.59 -18.92
N GLU A 541 -26.60 -9.52 -19.60
CA GLU A 541 -25.87 -9.04 -20.77
C GLU A 541 -24.49 -8.50 -20.36
N LEU A 542 -24.37 -7.75 -19.27
CA LEU A 542 -23.11 -7.28 -18.73
C LEU A 542 -22.20 -8.44 -18.34
N LYS A 543 -22.70 -9.44 -17.63
CA LYS A 543 -21.89 -10.62 -17.25
C LYS A 543 -21.45 -11.46 -18.44
N ARG A 544 -22.20 -11.42 -19.55
CA ARG A 544 -21.82 -12.07 -20.79
C ARG A 544 -20.69 -11.33 -21.52
N ARG A 545 -20.72 -9.99 -21.53
CA ARG A 545 -19.71 -9.15 -22.22
C ARG A 545 -18.48 -8.91 -21.35
N HIS A 546 -18.70 -8.65 -20.08
CA HIS A 546 -17.69 -8.29 -19.07
C HIS A 546 -17.76 -9.27 -17.89
N PRO A 547 -17.22 -10.51 -18.04
CA PRO A 547 -17.34 -11.55 -17.02
C PRO A 547 -16.63 -11.19 -15.71
N ASP A 548 -15.65 -10.29 -15.74
CA ASP A 548 -14.87 -9.90 -14.57
C ASP A 548 -15.47 -8.73 -13.79
N VAL A 549 -16.32 -7.89 -14.39
CA VAL A 549 -17.07 -6.84 -13.69
C VAL A 549 -17.98 -7.46 -12.64
N GLN A 550 -18.10 -6.81 -11.50
CA GLN A 550 -19.08 -7.17 -10.48
C GLN A 550 -20.40 -6.43 -10.75
N THR A 551 -21.49 -6.94 -10.18
CA THR A 551 -22.83 -6.30 -10.28
C THR A 551 -23.47 -6.25 -8.90
N THR A 552 -24.18 -5.17 -8.63
CA THR A 552 -24.90 -4.95 -7.36
C THR A 552 -26.32 -4.44 -7.65
#